data_9086ca6e06c9d50867a0560ae540ab8b
#
_entry.id   9086ca6e06c9d50867a0560ae540ab8b
#
_cell.length_a   1.000
_cell.length_b   1.000
_cell.length_c   1.000
_cell.angle_alpha   90.00
_cell.angle_beta   90.00
_cell.angle_gamma   90.00
#
_symmetry.space_group_name_H-M   'P 1'
#
loop_
_entity.id
_entity.type
_entity.pdbx_description
1 polymer ?
#
loop_
_entity_poly.entity_id
_entity_poly.type
_entity_poly.pdbx_seq_one_letter_code
_entity_poly.pdbx_strand_id
1 'polypeptide(L)'
;MSVSLRFFDSHAHLNNDQFAEDRAAVRVRMQDAGVLRVCEIGYDLESSRNAIASAAAEAGCWAIVGVQPNHPEVTQDPNWLDHLNLLAQQPNVVAIGEIGFDHHYAIAPVPVQEALFRAQITLAARHHLPIVIHSRNAHDDTLRVLTDVRHPYGVIMHSFAGDVAYAQACIAIGCTLSLSGPITFKNNHTMHDVVTAIGLEHLLIETDSPYLSPHPLRGKRNEPTNVPLVAAFIADQKGVSIADVAHATWQNANRLFGLSDDNP
;
A
#
# COMPACT_ATOMS: atom_id res chain seq x y z
N MET A 1 15.56 -9.32 -27.82
CA MET A 1 14.98 -10.06 -26.70
C MET A 1 13.93 -9.17 -26.07
N SER A 2 12.67 -9.60 -26.00
CA SER A 2 11.63 -8.85 -25.29
C SER A 2 11.98 -8.85 -23.80
N VAL A 3 12.22 -7.68 -23.22
CA VAL A 3 12.41 -7.57 -21.77
C VAL A 3 11.07 -7.92 -21.13
N SER A 4 11.02 -9.00 -20.35
CA SER A 4 9.82 -9.33 -19.58
C SER A 4 9.56 -8.22 -18.57
N LEU A 5 8.36 -7.66 -18.57
CA LEU A 5 7.98 -6.63 -17.61
C LEU A 5 7.90 -7.25 -16.20
N ARG A 6 8.39 -6.51 -15.22
CA ARG A 6 8.31 -6.89 -13.79
C ARG A 6 7.45 -5.86 -13.06
N PHE A 7 6.49 -6.32 -12.29
CA PHE A 7 5.61 -5.48 -11.49
C PHE A 7 5.71 -5.83 -10.01
N PHE A 8 5.52 -4.84 -9.16
CA PHE A 8 5.42 -4.96 -7.73
C PHE A 8 4.04 -4.45 -7.29
N ASP A 9 3.22 -5.32 -6.70
CA ASP A 9 1.98 -4.94 -6.03
C ASP A 9 2.33 -4.46 -4.62
N SER A 10 2.32 -3.15 -4.38
CA SER A 10 2.75 -2.57 -3.11
C SER A 10 1.75 -2.73 -1.97
N HIS A 11 0.51 -3.22 -2.26
CA HIS A 11 -0.53 -3.38 -1.25
C HIS A 11 -1.61 -4.39 -1.67
N ALA A 12 -1.64 -5.55 -1.01
CA ALA A 12 -2.64 -6.59 -1.23
C ALA A 12 -2.98 -7.33 0.07
N HIS A 13 -4.21 -7.83 0.20
CA HIS A 13 -4.68 -8.64 1.32
C HIS A 13 -4.96 -10.08 0.88
N LEU A 14 -3.93 -10.80 0.43
CA LEU A 14 -4.07 -12.21 0.03
C LEU A 14 -4.33 -13.14 1.23
N ASN A 15 -4.09 -12.68 2.46
CA ASN A 15 -4.48 -13.34 3.69
C ASN A 15 -6.00 -13.31 3.95
N ASN A 16 -6.76 -12.51 3.18
CA ASN A 16 -8.22 -12.42 3.28
C ASN A 16 -8.89 -13.76 2.94
N ASP A 17 -10.00 -14.07 3.64
CA ASP A 17 -10.78 -15.31 3.47
C ASP A 17 -11.31 -15.51 2.06
N GLN A 18 -11.52 -14.44 1.30
CA GLN A 18 -11.94 -14.53 -0.10
C GLN A 18 -10.92 -15.28 -0.99
N PHE A 19 -9.67 -15.44 -0.53
CA PHE A 19 -8.62 -16.19 -1.22
C PHE A 19 -8.35 -17.57 -0.61
N ALA A 20 -9.06 -17.96 0.45
CA ALA A 20 -8.76 -19.17 1.19
C ALA A 20 -8.73 -20.43 0.31
N GLU A 21 -9.64 -20.54 -0.66
CA GLU A 21 -9.78 -21.70 -1.51
C GLU A 21 -8.77 -21.75 -2.68
N ASP A 22 -8.30 -20.59 -3.17
CA ASP A 22 -7.50 -20.53 -4.40
C ASP A 22 -6.24 -19.67 -4.31
N ARG A 23 -5.78 -19.31 -3.10
CA ARG A 23 -4.59 -18.45 -2.88
C ARG A 23 -3.36 -18.90 -3.66
N ALA A 24 -3.08 -20.22 -3.69
CA ALA A 24 -1.96 -20.76 -4.46
C ALA A 24 -2.14 -20.52 -5.97
N ALA A 25 -3.35 -20.69 -6.49
CA ALA A 25 -3.64 -20.42 -7.90
C ALA A 25 -3.56 -18.93 -8.23
N VAL A 26 -3.98 -18.03 -7.31
CA VAL A 26 -3.79 -16.57 -7.45
C VAL A 26 -2.31 -16.22 -7.60
N ARG A 27 -1.44 -16.83 -6.78
CA ARG A 27 0.00 -16.59 -6.85
C ARG A 27 0.62 -17.03 -8.18
N VAL A 28 0.19 -18.17 -8.72
CA VAL A 28 0.63 -18.60 -10.06
C VAL A 28 0.20 -17.57 -11.12
N ARG A 29 -1.07 -17.17 -11.12
CA ARG A 29 -1.59 -16.15 -12.06
C ARG A 29 -0.86 -14.81 -11.92
N MET A 30 -0.51 -14.41 -10.71
CA MET A 30 0.26 -13.21 -10.41
C MET A 30 1.64 -13.27 -11.11
N GLN A 31 2.38 -14.37 -10.94
CA GLN A 31 3.68 -14.58 -11.57
C GLN A 31 3.59 -14.63 -13.10
N ASP A 32 2.59 -15.32 -13.65
CA ASP A 32 2.35 -15.41 -15.09
C ASP A 32 2.05 -14.01 -15.71
N ALA A 33 1.44 -13.11 -14.94
CA ALA A 33 1.20 -11.71 -15.32
C ALA A 33 2.44 -10.81 -15.15
N GLY A 34 3.57 -11.34 -14.69
CA GLY A 34 4.79 -10.56 -14.43
C GLY A 34 4.78 -9.79 -13.11
N VAL A 35 3.80 -10.02 -12.23
CA VAL A 35 3.79 -9.45 -10.87
C VAL A 35 4.64 -10.37 -9.99
N LEU A 36 5.90 -9.99 -9.82
CA LEU A 36 6.90 -10.85 -9.17
C LEU A 36 7.04 -10.57 -7.68
N ARG A 37 6.53 -9.40 -7.23
CA ARG A 37 6.60 -8.97 -5.83
C ARG A 37 5.25 -8.45 -5.34
N VAL A 38 4.96 -8.72 -4.07
CA VAL A 38 3.75 -8.26 -3.38
C VAL A 38 4.02 -7.95 -1.92
N CYS A 39 3.42 -6.86 -1.41
CA CYS A 39 3.31 -6.64 0.02
C CYS A 39 1.95 -7.16 0.51
N GLU A 40 2.00 -8.08 1.45
CA GLU A 40 0.87 -8.64 2.17
C GLU A 40 0.56 -7.78 3.39
N ILE A 41 -0.68 -7.32 3.52
CA ILE A 41 -1.04 -6.29 4.50
C ILE A 41 -1.77 -6.86 5.70
N GLY A 42 -1.25 -6.53 6.90
CA GLY A 42 -1.97 -6.62 8.15
C GLY A 42 -2.71 -5.31 8.44
N TYR A 43 -3.89 -5.41 9.06
CA TYR A 43 -4.72 -4.28 9.48
C TYR A 43 -5.14 -4.36 10.96
N ASP A 44 -4.77 -5.47 11.61
CA ASP A 44 -4.81 -5.73 13.05
C ASP A 44 -3.69 -6.68 13.44
N LEU A 45 -3.59 -7.08 14.71
CA LEU A 45 -2.52 -7.97 15.19
C LEU A 45 -2.62 -9.39 14.61
N GLU A 46 -3.81 -9.90 14.35
CA GLU A 46 -4.02 -11.24 13.81
C GLU A 46 -3.67 -11.29 12.32
N SER A 47 -4.22 -10.40 11.52
CA SER A 47 -3.91 -10.29 10.10
C SER A 47 -2.44 -9.94 9.85
N SER A 48 -1.80 -9.18 10.75
CA SER A 48 -0.35 -8.93 10.72
C SER A 48 0.47 -10.22 10.91
N ARG A 49 0.06 -11.12 11.82
CA ARG A 49 0.71 -12.44 11.95
C ARG A 49 0.53 -13.28 10.68
N ASN A 50 -0.67 -13.24 10.10
CA ASN A 50 -0.97 -13.96 8.87
C ASN A 50 -0.16 -13.41 7.68
N ALA A 51 0.02 -12.09 7.57
CA ALA A 51 0.88 -11.47 6.57
C ALA A 51 2.34 -11.91 6.71
N ILE A 52 2.87 -11.97 7.93
CA ILE A 52 4.23 -12.48 8.20
C ILE A 52 4.37 -13.95 7.79
N ALA A 53 3.38 -14.78 8.16
CA ALA A 53 3.39 -16.20 7.80
C ALA A 53 3.37 -16.41 6.27
N SER A 54 2.56 -15.62 5.56
CA SER A 54 2.51 -15.58 4.09
C SER A 54 3.86 -15.19 3.50
N ALA A 55 4.46 -14.12 4.00
CA ALA A 55 5.76 -13.62 3.53
C ALA A 55 6.91 -14.61 3.81
N ALA A 56 6.84 -15.37 4.89
CA ALA A 56 7.84 -16.40 5.21
C ALA A 56 7.73 -17.64 4.32
N ALA A 57 6.54 -17.92 3.79
CA ALA A 57 6.27 -19.10 2.97
C ALA A 57 6.55 -18.89 1.48
N GLU A 58 6.59 -17.65 1.01
CA GLU A 58 6.52 -17.31 -0.41
C GLU A 58 7.64 -16.35 -0.84
N ALA A 59 8.46 -16.72 -1.79
CA ALA A 59 9.44 -15.82 -2.40
C ALA A 59 8.73 -14.65 -3.10
N GLY A 60 9.30 -13.45 -3.01
CA GLY A 60 8.71 -12.23 -3.58
C GLY A 60 7.53 -11.67 -2.77
N CYS A 61 7.32 -12.15 -1.55
CA CYS A 61 6.28 -11.66 -0.65
C CYS A 61 6.92 -11.04 0.61
N TRP A 62 6.45 -9.86 0.98
CA TRP A 62 6.84 -9.17 2.22
C TRP A 62 5.60 -8.79 3.02
N ALA A 63 5.78 -8.61 4.33
CA ALA A 63 4.70 -8.24 5.24
C ALA A 63 4.77 -6.75 5.58
N ILE A 64 3.61 -6.13 5.64
CA ILE A 64 3.37 -4.83 6.26
C ILE A 64 2.46 -5.09 7.45
N VAL A 65 2.85 -4.60 8.64
CA VAL A 65 2.16 -4.92 9.89
C VAL A 65 1.70 -3.65 10.60
N GLY A 66 0.45 -3.66 11.08
CA GLY A 66 -0.12 -2.49 11.73
C GLY A 66 -1.55 -2.70 12.19
N VAL A 67 -2.12 -1.64 12.74
CA VAL A 67 -3.51 -1.57 13.18
C VAL A 67 -4.16 -0.36 12.53
N GLN A 68 -5.10 -0.60 11.62
CA GLN A 68 -5.80 0.47 10.92
C GLN A 68 -6.84 1.16 11.84
N PRO A 69 -7.29 2.38 11.48
CA PRO A 69 -8.21 3.17 12.30
C PRO A 69 -9.56 2.51 12.56
N ASN A 70 -9.93 1.49 11.79
CA ASN A 70 -11.19 0.76 11.93
C ASN A 70 -11.13 -0.38 12.96
N HIS A 71 -9.97 -0.60 13.61
CA HIS A 71 -9.74 -1.61 14.64
C HIS A 71 -9.33 -1.00 16.00
N PRO A 72 -10.10 -0.02 16.56
CA PRO A 72 -9.76 0.64 17.82
C PRO A 72 -9.84 -0.31 19.02
N GLU A 73 -10.54 -1.45 18.90
CA GLU A 73 -10.66 -2.47 19.93
C GLU A 73 -9.31 -3.03 20.39
N VAL A 74 -8.27 -2.92 19.56
CA VAL A 74 -6.90 -3.31 19.92
C VAL A 74 -6.40 -2.61 21.18
N THR A 75 -6.85 -1.38 21.45
CA THR A 75 -6.47 -0.60 22.62
C THR A 75 -7.02 -1.14 23.94
N GLN A 76 -7.92 -2.14 23.89
CA GLN A 76 -8.39 -2.86 25.06
C GLN A 76 -7.31 -3.79 25.64
N ASP A 77 -6.34 -4.22 24.82
CA ASP A 77 -5.13 -4.86 25.28
C ASP A 77 -4.05 -3.80 25.59
N PRO A 78 -3.67 -3.58 26.86
CA PRO A 78 -2.65 -2.57 27.19
C PRO A 78 -1.28 -2.87 26.58
N ASN A 79 -1.02 -4.09 26.13
CA ASN A 79 0.25 -4.51 25.53
C ASN A 79 0.21 -4.57 24.00
N TRP A 80 -0.85 -4.09 23.36
CA TRP A 80 -0.99 -4.18 21.91
C TRP A 80 0.20 -3.61 21.13
N LEU A 81 0.78 -2.51 21.61
CA LEU A 81 1.92 -1.87 20.96
C LEU A 81 3.21 -2.71 21.13
N ASP A 82 3.38 -3.40 22.27
CA ASP A 82 4.49 -4.33 22.48
C ASP A 82 4.34 -5.58 21.59
N HIS A 83 3.12 -6.07 21.40
CA HIS A 83 2.83 -7.13 20.44
C HIS A 83 3.17 -6.70 19.02
N LEU A 84 2.74 -5.51 18.59
CA LEU A 84 3.09 -4.97 17.27
C LEU A 84 4.61 -4.76 17.13
N ASN A 85 5.28 -4.29 18.20
CA ASN A 85 6.74 -4.14 18.24
C ASN A 85 7.48 -5.46 17.99
N LEU A 86 6.98 -6.59 18.51
CA LEU A 86 7.55 -7.92 18.24
C LEU A 86 7.33 -8.36 16.78
N LEU A 87 6.17 -8.03 16.21
CA LEU A 87 5.87 -8.31 14.80
C LEU A 87 6.76 -7.49 13.88
N ALA A 88 6.99 -6.21 14.18
CA ALA A 88 7.83 -5.32 13.40
C ALA A 88 9.32 -5.78 13.28
N GLN A 89 9.76 -6.65 14.19
CA GLN A 89 11.14 -7.19 14.19
C GLN A 89 11.30 -8.44 13.31
N GLN A 90 10.24 -8.97 12.74
CA GLN A 90 10.33 -10.17 11.91
C GLN A 90 11.06 -9.85 10.57
N PRO A 91 11.90 -10.76 10.07
CA PRO A 91 12.82 -10.45 8.96
C PRO A 91 12.13 -10.08 7.64
N ASN A 92 10.88 -10.51 7.45
CA ASN A 92 10.12 -10.24 6.23
C ASN A 92 9.18 -9.03 6.36
N VAL A 93 9.26 -8.28 7.47
CA VAL A 93 8.48 -7.06 7.66
C VAL A 93 9.23 -5.87 7.09
N VAL A 94 8.61 -5.16 6.16
CA VAL A 94 9.23 -4.07 5.40
C VAL A 94 8.60 -2.71 5.66
N ALA A 95 7.47 -2.63 6.36
CA ALA A 95 6.81 -1.37 6.73
C ALA A 95 5.87 -1.55 7.93
N ILE A 96 5.54 -0.43 8.58
CA ILE A 96 4.42 -0.34 9.51
C ILE A 96 3.21 0.23 8.77
N GLY A 97 2.14 -0.49 8.79
CA GLY A 97 0.87 -0.18 8.14
C GLY A 97 -0.07 -1.40 8.17
N GLU A 98 -1.27 -1.19 7.86
CA GLU A 98 -1.96 0.01 7.38
C GLU A 98 -2.39 0.88 8.58
N ILE A 99 -2.03 2.17 8.60
CA ILE A 99 -2.27 3.09 9.73
C ILE A 99 -2.79 4.44 9.22
N GLY A 100 -3.51 5.20 10.03
CA GLY A 100 -3.95 6.53 9.62
C GLY A 100 -5.34 6.89 10.10
N PHE A 101 -6.18 7.45 9.19
CA PHE A 101 -7.52 7.92 9.48
C PHE A 101 -8.57 7.40 8.51
N ASP A 102 -9.75 7.08 9.04
CA ASP A 102 -10.95 6.78 8.27
C ASP A 102 -12.16 7.55 8.82
N HIS A 103 -12.52 8.64 8.14
CA HIS A 103 -13.70 9.44 8.49
C HIS A 103 -14.95 8.96 7.75
N HIS A 104 -14.83 7.97 6.86
CA HIS A 104 -15.97 7.39 6.17
C HIS A 104 -16.71 6.37 7.05
N TYR A 105 -15.99 5.39 7.57
CA TYR A 105 -16.57 4.43 8.53
C TYR A 105 -16.67 5.02 9.93
N ALA A 106 -15.69 5.86 10.31
CA ALA A 106 -15.66 6.58 11.59
C ALA A 106 -15.91 5.69 12.81
N ILE A 107 -15.33 4.47 12.81
CA ILE A 107 -15.52 3.46 13.88
C ILE A 107 -15.03 3.99 15.23
N ALA A 108 -13.96 4.79 15.22
CA ALA A 108 -13.44 5.46 16.40
C ALA A 108 -13.48 6.98 16.25
N PRO A 109 -13.62 7.74 17.36
CA PRO A 109 -13.44 9.20 17.34
C PRO A 109 -12.04 9.59 16.83
N VAL A 110 -11.94 10.73 16.13
CA VAL A 110 -10.69 11.24 15.56
C VAL A 110 -9.51 11.26 16.56
N PRO A 111 -9.66 11.69 17.83
CA PRO A 111 -8.56 11.65 18.80
C PRO A 111 -8.03 10.23 19.07
N VAL A 112 -8.88 9.22 19.01
CA VAL A 112 -8.47 7.81 19.19
C VAL A 112 -7.70 7.33 17.96
N GLN A 113 -8.20 7.61 16.75
CA GLN A 113 -7.50 7.30 15.50
C GLN A 113 -6.12 7.99 15.47
N GLU A 114 -6.04 9.28 15.86
CA GLU A 114 -4.76 10.00 15.90
C GLU A 114 -3.78 9.40 16.91
N ALA A 115 -4.25 9.01 18.09
CA ALA A 115 -3.39 8.36 19.09
C ALA A 115 -2.81 7.03 18.58
N LEU A 116 -3.64 6.17 17.95
CA LEU A 116 -3.21 4.94 17.31
C LEU A 116 -2.19 5.22 16.19
N PHE A 117 -2.48 6.20 15.33
CA PHE A 117 -1.63 6.57 14.22
C PHE A 117 -0.26 7.03 14.70
N ARG A 118 -0.18 8.00 15.63
CA ARG A 118 1.07 8.54 16.17
C ARG A 118 1.91 7.50 16.92
N ALA A 119 1.27 6.60 17.67
CA ALA A 119 1.96 5.52 18.36
C ALA A 119 2.70 4.60 17.37
N GLN A 120 2.05 4.25 16.27
CA GLN A 120 2.62 3.39 15.24
C GLN A 120 3.66 4.09 14.38
N ILE A 121 3.52 5.39 14.09
CA ILE A 121 4.60 6.18 13.46
C ILE A 121 5.86 6.17 14.34
N THR A 122 5.68 6.36 15.65
CA THR A 122 6.80 6.30 16.60
C THR A 122 7.48 4.94 16.61
N LEU A 123 6.68 3.86 16.54
CA LEU A 123 7.19 2.49 16.43
C LEU A 123 7.98 2.28 15.13
N ALA A 124 7.43 2.69 13.99
CA ALA A 124 8.10 2.61 12.69
C ALA A 124 9.47 3.32 12.71
N ALA A 125 9.53 4.51 13.30
CA ALA A 125 10.77 5.27 13.41
C ALA A 125 11.85 4.53 14.24
N ARG A 126 11.47 3.81 15.30
CA ARG A 126 12.40 2.99 16.11
C ARG A 126 13.01 1.84 15.32
N HIS A 127 12.27 1.28 14.39
CA HIS A 127 12.72 0.16 13.56
C HIS A 127 13.26 0.59 12.20
N HIS A 128 13.33 1.89 11.92
CA HIS A 128 13.75 2.46 10.64
C HIS A 128 12.92 1.95 9.45
N LEU A 129 11.64 1.69 9.69
CA LEU A 129 10.71 1.19 8.69
C LEU A 129 9.87 2.33 8.09
N PRO A 130 9.54 2.29 6.80
CA PRO A 130 8.55 3.18 6.21
C PRO A 130 7.17 2.94 6.80
N ILE A 131 6.25 3.89 6.54
CA ILE A 131 4.85 3.79 6.96
C ILE A 131 3.90 3.78 5.76
N VAL A 132 2.85 2.95 5.84
CA VAL A 132 1.79 2.84 4.83
C VAL A 132 0.50 3.40 5.40
N ILE A 133 -0.01 4.45 4.73
CA ILE A 133 -1.05 5.32 5.25
C ILE A 133 -2.40 5.04 4.61
N HIS A 134 -3.38 4.72 5.44
CA HIS A 134 -4.79 4.78 5.14
C HIS A 134 -5.33 6.19 5.38
N SER A 135 -5.94 6.78 4.35
CA SER A 135 -6.55 8.11 4.47
C SER A 135 -7.86 8.15 3.68
N ARG A 136 -8.98 8.00 4.39
CA ARG A 136 -10.30 8.00 3.76
C ARG A 136 -11.18 9.14 4.28
N ASN A 137 -11.49 10.11 3.40
CA ASN A 137 -12.18 11.35 3.76
C ASN A 137 -11.48 12.15 4.89
N ALA A 138 -10.14 12.03 5.02
CA ALA A 138 -9.36 12.51 6.15
C ALA A 138 -8.09 13.27 5.73
N HIS A 139 -8.12 13.93 4.58
CA HIS A 139 -6.94 14.57 3.96
C HIS A 139 -6.25 15.56 4.89
N ASP A 140 -7.01 16.48 5.50
CA ASP A 140 -6.48 17.55 6.36
C ASP A 140 -5.80 16.99 7.60
N ASP A 141 -6.46 16.04 8.31
CA ASP A 141 -5.91 15.42 9.50
C ASP A 141 -4.68 14.58 9.18
N THR A 142 -4.71 13.84 8.07
CA THR A 142 -3.57 13.04 7.61
C THR A 142 -2.38 13.93 7.30
N LEU A 143 -2.57 14.98 6.51
CA LEU A 143 -1.49 15.92 6.13
C LEU A 143 -0.94 16.64 7.35
N ARG A 144 -1.82 17.08 8.28
CA ARG A 144 -1.43 17.71 9.53
C ARG A 144 -0.51 16.82 10.36
N VAL A 145 -0.90 15.56 10.61
CA VAL A 145 -0.10 14.63 11.40
C VAL A 145 1.23 14.32 10.73
N LEU A 146 1.23 14.03 9.43
CA LEU A 146 2.47 13.72 8.69
C LEU A 146 3.42 14.92 8.63
N THR A 147 2.91 16.15 8.49
CA THR A 147 3.71 17.38 8.52
C THR A 147 4.34 17.61 9.90
N ASP A 148 3.59 17.35 10.97
CA ASP A 148 4.04 17.49 12.35
C ASP A 148 5.14 16.47 12.70
N VAL A 149 4.94 15.21 12.34
CA VAL A 149 5.85 14.11 12.73
C VAL A 149 7.11 14.04 11.85
N ARG A 150 7.02 14.35 10.56
CA ARG A 150 8.12 14.27 9.57
C ARG A 150 8.89 12.95 9.61
N HIS A 151 8.17 11.86 9.37
CA HIS A 151 8.75 10.51 9.40
C HIS A 151 9.90 10.36 8.35
N PRO A 152 11.14 9.96 8.76
CA PRO A 152 12.31 10.05 7.88
C PRO A 152 12.54 8.81 7.00
N TYR A 153 11.80 7.71 7.22
CA TYR A 153 12.09 6.41 6.58
C TYR A 153 11.17 6.06 5.43
N GLY A 154 10.40 7.02 4.93
CA GLY A 154 9.46 6.85 3.83
C GLY A 154 8.01 6.83 4.28
N VAL A 155 7.15 7.50 3.51
CA VAL A 155 5.71 7.58 3.75
C VAL A 155 5.00 7.20 2.46
N ILE A 156 4.15 6.19 2.50
CA ILE A 156 3.40 5.69 1.35
C ILE A 156 1.92 5.98 1.60
N MET A 157 1.32 6.80 0.74
CA MET A 157 -0.12 7.03 0.73
C MET A 157 -0.78 5.91 -0.08
N HIS A 158 -1.25 4.86 0.61
CA HIS A 158 -1.95 3.72 0.01
C HIS A 158 -3.26 4.16 -0.64
N SER A 159 -3.59 3.53 -1.77
CA SER A 159 -4.83 3.79 -2.54
C SER A 159 -5.18 5.27 -2.63
N PHE A 160 -4.18 6.07 -3.00
CA PHE A 160 -4.27 7.52 -2.96
C PHE A 160 -5.55 8.00 -3.65
N ALA A 161 -6.31 8.82 -2.95
CA ALA A 161 -7.49 9.50 -3.43
C ALA A 161 -7.42 10.97 -3.00
N GLY A 162 -7.47 11.89 -3.96
CA GLY A 162 -7.37 13.31 -3.72
C GLY A 162 -7.24 14.07 -5.03
N ASP A 163 -7.14 15.39 -4.95
CA ASP A 163 -6.84 16.24 -6.10
C ASP A 163 -5.34 16.50 -6.28
N VAL A 164 -4.99 17.23 -7.32
CA VAL A 164 -3.58 17.56 -7.63
C VAL A 164 -2.94 18.38 -6.51
N ALA A 165 -3.68 19.30 -5.89
CA ALA A 165 -3.14 20.14 -4.82
C ALA A 165 -2.79 19.30 -3.58
N TYR A 166 -3.67 18.36 -3.18
CA TYR A 166 -3.39 17.44 -2.08
C TYR A 166 -2.23 16.50 -2.42
N ALA A 167 -2.18 15.97 -3.64
CA ALA A 167 -1.07 15.13 -4.11
C ALA A 167 0.28 15.85 -4.01
N GLN A 168 0.34 17.11 -4.49
CA GLN A 168 1.54 17.93 -4.41
C GLN A 168 1.93 18.26 -2.97
N ALA A 169 0.95 18.53 -2.08
CA ALA A 169 1.22 18.77 -0.68
C ALA A 169 1.80 17.52 0.02
N CYS A 170 1.27 16.32 -0.27
CA CYS A 170 1.84 15.05 0.21
C CYS A 170 3.29 14.85 -0.27
N ILE A 171 3.55 15.07 -1.55
CA ILE A 171 4.89 14.94 -2.13
C ILE A 171 5.88 15.94 -1.52
N ALA A 172 5.45 17.18 -1.28
CA ALA A 172 6.28 18.22 -0.68
C ALA A 172 6.78 17.87 0.74
N ILE A 173 6.07 16.99 1.45
CA ILE A 173 6.48 16.45 2.75
C ILE A 173 7.13 15.07 2.67
N GLY A 174 7.44 14.60 1.46
CA GLY A 174 8.18 13.35 1.22
C GLY A 174 7.34 12.09 1.04
N CYS A 175 6.02 12.21 0.83
CA CYS A 175 5.19 11.06 0.54
C CYS A 175 5.37 10.53 -0.89
N THR A 176 5.21 9.22 -1.05
CA THR A 176 5.00 8.53 -2.32
C THR A 176 3.55 8.08 -2.41
N LEU A 177 2.94 8.22 -3.59
CA LEU A 177 1.53 7.93 -3.81
C LEU A 177 1.38 6.55 -4.46
N SER A 178 0.66 5.64 -3.82
CA SER A 178 0.34 4.35 -4.41
C SER A 178 -1.03 4.39 -5.09
N LEU A 179 -1.07 4.00 -6.36
CA LEU A 179 -2.25 4.10 -7.21
C LEU A 179 -2.86 2.72 -7.45
N SER A 180 -4.17 2.62 -7.23
CA SER A 180 -4.95 1.39 -7.32
C SER A 180 -6.01 1.42 -8.42
N GLY A 181 -6.77 0.34 -8.58
CA GLY A 181 -7.76 0.16 -9.63
C GLY A 181 -8.70 1.33 -9.94
N PRO A 182 -9.19 2.12 -8.98
CA PRO A 182 -10.11 3.24 -9.21
C PRO A 182 -9.60 4.32 -10.18
N ILE A 183 -8.29 4.47 -10.38
CA ILE A 183 -7.78 5.42 -11.39
C ILE A 183 -8.23 5.06 -12.81
N THR A 184 -8.53 3.78 -13.07
CA THR A 184 -8.97 3.29 -14.38
C THR A 184 -10.44 3.57 -14.68
N PHE A 185 -11.20 4.12 -13.71
CA PHE A 185 -12.63 4.37 -13.89
C PHE A 185 -12.86 5.63 -14.72
N LYS A 186 -13.62 5.52 -15.81
CA LYS A 186 -13.84 6.59 -16.79
C LYS A 186 -14.27 7.93 -16.19
N ASN A 187 -15.02 7.91 -15.09
CA ASN A 187 -15.58 9.11 -14.46
C ASN A 187 -14.70 9.65 -13.32
N ASN A 188 -13.51 9.09 -13.09
CA ASN A 188 -12.60 9.53 -12.03
C ASN A 188 -11.62 10.59 -12.53
N HIS A 189 -12.16 11.69 -13.10
CA HIS A 189 -11.38 12.75 -13.71
C HIS A 189 -10.36 13.37 -12.75
N THR A 190 -10.72 13.55 -11.49
CA THR A 190 -9.80 14.06 -10.46
C THR A 190 -8.51 13.23 -10.37
N MET A 191 -8.65 11.89 -10.35
CA MET A 191 -7.48 11.02 -10.32
C MET A 191 -6.72 10.96 -11.65
N HIS A 192 -7.41 11.15 -12.79
CA HIS A 192 -6.74 11.29 -14.10
C HIS A 192 -5.82 12.52 -14.12
N ASP A 193 -6.30 13.64 -13.55
CA ASP A 193 -5.49 14.86 -13.43
C ASP A 193 -4.27 14.62 -12.51
N VAL A 194 -4.43 13.91 -11.40
CA VAL A 194 -3.33 13.51 -10.51
C VAL A 194 -2.32 12.64 -11.24
N VAL A 195 -2.79 11.57 -11.92
CA VAL A 195 -1.91 10.68 -12.70
C VAL A 195 -1.10 11.49 -13.71
N THR A 196 -1.71 12.45 -14.40
CA THR A 196 -1.03 13.28 -15.41
C THR A 196 0.00 14.22 -14.77
N ALA A 197 -0.34 14.84 -13.63
CA ALA A 197 0.46 15.90 -13.01
C ALA A 197 1.69 15.39 -12.24
N ILE A 198 1.62 14.18 -11.66
CA ILE A 198 2.64 13.67 -10.74
C ILE A 198 3.69 12.82 -11.48
N GLY A 199 4.99 13.07 -11.22
CA GLY A 199 6.10 12.33 -11.83
C GLY A 199 6.13 10.85 -11.41
N LEU A 200 6.64 9.97 -12.28
CA LEU A 200 6.73 8.52 -12.01
C LEU A 200 7.59 8.20 -10.78
N GLU A 201 8.55 9.04 -10.46
CA GLU A 201 9.44 8.93 -9.30
C GLU A 201 8.72 9.01 -7.95
N HIS A 202 7.48 9.51 -7.94
CA HIS A 202 6.62 9.64 -6.77
C HIS A 202 5.49 8.61 -6.72
N LEU A 203 5.47 7.64 -7.65
CA LEU A 203 4.37 6.70 -7.77
C LEU A 203 4.77 5.26 -7.38
N LEU A 204 3.84 4.58 -6.74
CA LEU A 204 3.72 3.13 -6.65
C LEU A 204 2.44 2.68 -7.34
N ILE A 205 2.33 1.38 -7.58
CA ILE A 205 1.12 0.73 -8.06
C ILE A 205 0.75 -0.42 -7.14
N GLU A 206 -0.55 -0.64 -7.00
CA GLU A 206 -1.10 -1.67 -6.13
C GLU A 206 -2.45 -2.16 -6.63
N THR A 207 -2.95 -3.24 -6.03
CA THR A 207 -4.31 -3.69 -6.27
C THR A 207 -5.27 -3.37 -5.15
N ASP A 208 -4.84 -3.38 -3.91
CA ASP A 208 -5.70 -3.44 -2.72
C ASP A 208 -6.64 -4.66 -2.77
N SER A 209 -6.18 -5.76 -3.39
CA SER A 209 -6.99 -6.97 -3.55
C SER A 209 -7.35 -7.60 -2.21
N PRO A 210 -8.58 -8.11 -2.04
CA PRO A 210 -9.61 -8.43 -3.05
C PRO A 210 -10.48 -7.25 -3.51
N TYR A 211 -10.20 -6.04 -3.07
CA TYR A 211 -11.01 -4.84 -3.31
C TYR A 211 -10.56 -4.09 -4.59
N LEU A 212 -11.25 -3.02 -4.93
CA LEU A 212 -10.86 -1.97 -5.88
C LEU A 212 -10.50 -2.47 -7.30
N SER A 213 -11.18 -3.48 -7.81
CA SER A 213 -10.91 -4.04 -9.15
C SER A 213 -10.89 -2.98 -10.24
N PRO A 214 -9.84 -2.92 -11.09
CA PRO A 214 -9.75 -1.97 -12.18
C PRO A 214 -10.77 -2.23 -13.29
N HIS A 215 -11.02 -1.23 -14.14
CA HIS A 215 -11.75 -1.44 -15.39
C HIS A 215 -10.92 -2.38 -16.32
N PRO A 216 -11.54 -3.37 -17.02
CA PRO A 216 -12.98 -3.66 -17.12
C PRO A 216 -13.52 -4.62 -16.05
N LEU A 217 -12.77 -4.92 -15.00
CA LEU A 217 -13.08 -5.98 -14.03
C LEU A 217 -13.89 -5.49 -12.82
N ARG A 218 -14.39 -4.24 -12.86
CA ARG A 218 -15.15 -3.65 -11.75
C ARG A 218 -16.30 -4.57 -11.30
N GLY A 219 -16.42 -4.75 -9.96
CA GLY A 219 -17.42 -5.62 -9.35
C GLY A 219 -17.05 -7.10 -9.25
N LYS A 220 -15.87 -7.50 -9.78
CA LYS A 220 -15.29 -8.82 -9.54
C LYS A 220 -14.28 -8.76 -8.38
N ARG A 221 -13.93 -9.91 -7.80
CA ARG A 221 -12.81 -10.00 -6.85
C ARG A 221 -11.52 -9.55 -7.55
N ASN A 222 -10.79 -8.63 -6.95
CA ASN A 222 -9.50 -8.19 -7.44
C ASN A 222 -8.40 -9.19 -7.08
N GLU A 223 -7.30 -9.18 -7.84
CA GLU A 223 -6.11 -10.02 -7.62
C GLU A 223 -4.85 -9.23 -8.03
N PRO A 224 -3.65 -9.53 -7.49
CA PRO A 224 -2.40 -8.90 -7.91
C PRO A 224 -2.12 -9.01 -9.41
N THR A 225 -2.65 -10.02 -10.08
CA THR A 225 -2.66 -10.20 -11.54
C THR A 225 -3.13 -8.96 -12.31
N ASN A 226 -3.88 -8.06 -11.65
CA ASN A 226 -4.45 -6.87 -12.25
C ASN A 226 -3.57 -5.60 -12.12
N VAL A 227 -2.43 -5.64 -11.41
CA VAL A 227 -1.46 -4.53 -11.34
C VAL A 227 -1.05 -4.03 -12.74
N PRO A 228 -0.80 -4.89 -13.73
CA PRO A 228 -0.48 -4.43 -15.10
C PRO A 228 -1.55 -3.54 -15.73
N LEU A 229 -2.84 -3.69 -15.37
CA LEU A 229 -3.91 -2.81 -15.87
C LEU A 229 -3.80 -1.39 -15.30
N VAL A 230 -3.38 -1.27 -14.03
CA VAL A 230 -3.10 0.01 -13.39
C VAL A 230 -1.91 0.67 -14.07
N ALA A 231 -0.82 -0.08 -14.28
CA ALA A 231 0.38 0.40 -14.97
C ALA A 231 0.09 0.84 -16.41
N ALA A 232 -0.70 0.06 -17.16
CA ALA A 232 -1.08 0.38 -18.53
C ALA A 232 -1.91 1.68 -18.61
N PHE A 233 -2.82 1.89 -17.65
CA PHE A 233 -3.58 3.13 -17.56
C PHE A 233 -2.67 4.34 -17.28
N ILE A 234 -1.73 4.23 -16.35
CA ILE A 234 -0.77 5.30 -16.06
C ILE A 234 0.07 5.62 -17.32
N ALA A 235 0.53 4.60 -18.03
CA ALA A 235 1.31 4.74 -19.26
C ALA A 235 0.54 5.52 -20.34
N ASP A 236 -0.73 5.15 -20.56
CA ASP A 236 -1.62 5.81 -21.52
C ASP A 236 -1.84 7.29 -21.15
N GLN A 237 -2.19 7.58 -19.90
CA GLN A 237 -2.44 8.95 -19.43
C GLN A 237 -1.20 9.85 -19.50
N LYS A 238 -0.02 9.28 -19.32
CA LYS A 238 1.26 10.02 -19.37
C LYS A 238 1.91 10.06 -20.75
N GLY A 239 1.43 9.27 -21.71
CA GLY A 239 2.06 9.15 -23.03
C GLY A 239 3.45 8.51 -22.96
N VAL A 240 3.70 7.60 -22.03
CA VAL A 240 4.95 6.85 -21.88
C VAL A 240 4.71 5.35 -22.11
N SER A 241 5.78 4.55 -22.16
CA SER A 241 5.62 3.10 -22.29
C SER A 241 5.22 2.46 -20.95
N ILE A 242 4.49 1.33 -21.01
CA ILE A 242 4.22 0.53 -19.81
C ILE A 242 5.51 0.03 -19.15
N ALA A 243 6.58 -0.14 -19.92
CA ALA A 243 7.90 -0.53 -19.42
C ALA A 243 8.52 0.58 -18.55
N ASP A 244 8.34 1.85 -18.92
CA ASP A 244 8.81 2.98 -18.10
C ASP A 244 8.06 3.04 -16.77
N VAL A 245 6.74 2.82 -16.78
CA VAL A 245 5.93 2.78 -15.55
C VAL A 245 6.33 1.60 -14.67
N ALA A 246 6.42 0.39 -15.25
CA ALA A 246 6.81 -0.81 -14.53
C ALA A 246 8.20 -0.65 -13.88
N HIS A 247 9.16 -0.13 -14.64
CA HIS A 247 10.52 0.11 -14.15
C HIS A 247 10.54 1.14 -13.00
N ALA A 248 9.91 2.30 -13.20
CA ALA A 248 9.92 3.37 -12.19
C ALA A 248 9.26 2.92 -10.89
N THR A 249 8.07 2.31 -10.96
CA THR A 249 7.33 1.87 -9.76
C THR A 249 8.02 0.70 -9.05
N TRP A 250 8.68 -0.20 -9.80
CA TRP A 250 9.52 -1.26 -9.24
C TRP A 250 10.70 -0.68 -8.45
N GLN A 251 11.43 0.28 -9.02
CA GLN A 251 12.56 0.93 -8.37
C GLN A 251 12.13 1.73 -7.13
N ASN A 252 11.00 2.43 -7.22
CA ASN A 252 10.45 3.18 -6.10
C ASN A 252 10.07 2.24 -4.94
N ALA A 253 9.40 1.11 -5.22
CA ALA A 253 9.03 0.13 -4.21
C ALA A 253 10.26 -0.47 -3.54
N ASN A 254 11.25 -0.93 -4.32
CA ASN A 254 12.48 -1.48 -3.78
C ASN A 254 13.22 -0.49 -2.88
N ARG A 255 13.35 0.75 -3.31
CA ARG A 255 13.97 1.82 -2.51
C ARG A 255 13.23 2.07 -1.19
N LEU A 256 11.89 2.15 -1.23
CA LEU A 256 11.08 2.45 -0.06
C LEU A 256 11.08 1.30 0.95
N PHE A 257 10.99 0.07 0.48
CA PHE A 257 10.96 -1.12 1.32
C PHE A 257 12.37 -1.67 1.64
N GLY A 258 13.44 -1.01 1.18
CA GLY A 258 14.81 -1.43 1.45
C GLY A 258 15.20 -2.76 0.79
N LEU A 259 14.59 -3.08 -0.36
CA LEU A 259 14.80 -4.34 -1.07
C LEU A 259 15.84 -4.17 -2.20
N SER A 260 16.67 -5.21 -2.41
CA SER A 260 17.57 -5.25 -3.56
C SER A 260 16.87 -5.79 -4.81
N ASP A 261 17.34 -5.39 -6.00
CA ASP A 261 16.82 -5.91 -7.27
C ASP A 261 17.06 -7.43 -7.44
N ASP A 262 18.10 -7.94 -6.79
CA ASP A 262 18.56 -9.34 -6.89
C ASP A 262 17.89 -10.28 -5.87
N ASN A 263 17.07 -9.75 -4.98
CA ASN A 263 16.33 -10.56 -4.01
C ASN A 263 15.06 -11.12 -4.69
N PRO A 264 14.95 -12.45 -4.80
CA PRO A 264 13.80 -13.10 -5.44
C PRO A 264 12.51 -12.85 -4.67
#